data_a301c94e61551e8d42fc80389b98c972
#
_entry.id   a301c94e61551e8d42fc80389b98c972
#
_cell.length_a   1.000
_cell.length_b   1.000
_cell.length_c   1.000
_cell.angle_alpha   90.00
_cell.angle_beta   90.00
_cell.angle_gamma   90.00
#
_symmetry.space_group_name_H-M   'P 1'
#
loop_
_entity.id
_entity.type
_entity.pdbx_description
1 polymer ?
#
loop_
_entity_poly.entity_id
_entity_poly.type
_entity_poly.pdbx_seq_one_letter_code
_entity_poly.pdbx_strand_id
1 'polypeptide(L)'
;MNRQAIAAWIVYDIAVHGYGLMIPAVGFAIYFTSFVAAGHPWADALWSLAVAIPLIAAGLLSPWLGAIADRSAQRRRLLLATTLLCVIASALMGSLGQGDIAAGMLLFMLAQLGFLLAGALYNSYLPQISRPENSAR
;
A
#
# COMPACT_ATOMS: atom_id res chain seq x y z
N MET A 1 -27.56 -7.39 0.28
CA MET A 1 -26.10 -7.42 0.11
C MET A 1 -25.62 -8.87 0.04
N ASN A 2 -24.84 -9.22 -0.97
CA ASN A 2 -24.44 -10.63 -1.20
C ASN A 2 -23.38 -11.02 -0.13
N ARG A 3 -23.59 -12.13 0.59
CA ARG A 3 -22.68 -12.63 1.65
C ARG A 3 -21.24 -12.78 1.14
N GLN A 4 -21.05 -13.14 -0.13
CA GLN A 4 -19.73 -13.24 -0.76
C GLN A 4 -19.02 -11.88 -0.90
N ALA A 5 -19.77 -10.82 -1.21
CA ALA A 5 -19.21 -9.48 -1.30
C ALA A 5 -18.76 -8.95 0.08
N ILE A 6 -19.53 -9.25 1.13
CA ILE A 6 -19.17 -8.88 2.52
C ILE A 6 -17.92 -9.64 2.96
N ALA A 7 -17.85 -10.94 2.70
CA ALA A 7 -16.68 -11.74 3.06
C ALA A 7 -15.40 -11.27 2.32
N ALA A 8 -15.51 -10.99 1.02
CA ALA A 8 -14.39 -10.45 0.25
C ALA A 8 -13.91 -9.10 0.78
N TRP A 9 -14.86 -8.25 1.21
CA TRP A 9 -14.55 -6.94 1.79
C TRP A 9 -13.80 -7.07 3.13
N ILE A 10 -14.27 -7.95 4.02
CA ILE A 10 -13.63 -8.21 5.31
C ILE A 10 -12.22 -8.79 5.13
N VAL A 11 -12.04 -9.73 4.21
CA VAL A 11 -10.72 -10.33 3.91
C VAL A 11 -9.75 -9.28 3.37
N TYR A 12 -10.22 -8.40 2.47
CA TYR A 12 -9.41 -7.29 1.96
C TYR A 12 -9.02 -6.32 3.07
N ASP A 13 -9.94 -5.96 3.95
CA ASP A 13 -9.70 -5.04 5.08
C ASP A 13 -8.65 -5.60 6.06
N ILE A 14 -8.75 -6.88 6.41
CA ILE A 14 -7.77 -7.57 7.25
C ILE A 14 -6.39 -7.58 6.57
N ALA A 15 -6.31 -7.85 5.27
CA ALA A 15 -5.06 -7.87 4.53
C ALA A 15 -4.39 -6.48 4.49
N VAL A 16 -5.18 -5.43 4.27
CA VAL A 16 -4.72 -4.04 4.23
C VAL A 16 -4.15 -3.60 5.59
N HIS A 17 -4.88 -3.88 6.67
CA HIS A 17 -4.42 -3.55 8.02
C HIS A 17 -3.20 -4.38 8.44
N GLY A 18 -3.18 -5.66 8.08
CA GLY A 18 -2.03 -6.55 8.31
C GLY A 18 -0.75 -6.03 7.64
N TYR A 19 -0.83 -5.63 6.37
CA TYR A 19 0.30 -5.02 5.67
C TYR A 19 0.76 -3.73 6.35
N GLY A 20 -0.17 -2.80 6.59
CA GLY A 20 0.15 -1.47 7.11
C GLY A 20 0.83 -1.47 8.48
N LEU A 21 0.51 -2.45 9.33
CA LEU A 21 1.14 -2.61 10.64
C LEU A 21 2.45 -3.40 10.58
N MET A 22 2.48 -4.51 9.84
CA MET A 22 3.61 -5.45 9.88
C MET A 22 4.79 -5.01 9.02
N ILE A 23 4.56 -4.55 7.80
CA ILE A 23 5.65 -4.29 6.86
C ILE A 23 6.35 -2.95 7.15
N PRO A 24 5.68 -1.78 7.09
CA PRO A 24 6.38 -0.52 7.27
C PRO A 24 6.76 -0.21 8.71
N ALA A 25 5.98 -0.66 9.69
CA ALA A 25 6.18 -0.25 11.07
C ALA A 25 7.17 -1.13 11.85
N VAL A 26 7.18 -2.45 11.59
CA VAL A 26 7.95 -3.39 12.42
C VAL A 26 8.78 -4.35 11.57
N GLY A 27 8.16 -5.17 10.73
CA GLY A 27 8.81 -6.30 10.11
C GLY A 27 9.94 -5.90 9.17
N PHE A 28 9.62 -5.17 8.13
CA PHE A 28 10.62 -4.78 7.13
C PHE A 28 11.54 -3.65 7.61
N ALA A 29 11.07 -2.77 8.49
CA ALA A 29 11.91 -1.73 9.09
C ALA A 29 13.13 -2.34 9.82
N ILE A 30 12.88 -3.32 10.69
CA ILE A 30 13.94 -4.02 11.43
C ILE A 30 14.81 -4.84 10.47
N TYR A 31 14.19 -5.57 9.55
CA TYR A 31 14.91 -6.37 8.55
C TYR A 31 15.85 -5.51 7.70
N PHE A 32 15.36 -4.37 7.21
CA PHE A 32 16.15 -3.45 6.40
C PHE A 32 17.33 -2.87 7.17
N THR A 33 17.10 -2.30 8.35
CA THR A 33 18.16 -1.62 9.13
C THR A 33 19.15 -2.60 9.76
N SER A 34 18.69 -3.79 10.20
CA SER A 34 19.54 -4.75 10.91
C SER A 34 20.19 -5.79 10.02
N PHE A 35 19.66 -6.06 8.81
CA PHE A 35 20.18 -7.08 7.92
C PHE A 35 20.58 -6.53 6.56
N VAL A 36 19.67 -5.87 5.81
CA VAL A 36 19.95 -5.40 4.45
C VAL A 36 20.99 -4.28 4.47
N ALA A 37 20.81 -3.28 5.36
CA ALA A 37 21.72 -2.15 5.55
C ALA A 37 22.61 -2.30 6.78
N ALA A 38 22.86 -3.53 7.24
CA ALA A 38 23.65 -3.80 8.42
C ALA A 38 25.07 -3.17 8.34
N GLY A 39 25.43 -2.40 9.36
CA GLY A 39 26.73 -1.71 9.41
C GLY A 39 26.84 -0.45 8.55
N HIS A 40 25.79 -0.09 7.81
CA HIS A 40 25.80 1.14 7.03
C HIS A 40 25.50 2.35 7.93
N PRO A 41 26.36 3.40 7.95
CA PRO A 41 26.22 4.52 8.89
C PRO A 41 24.94 5.35 8.70
N TRP A 42 24.31 5.25 7.55
CA TRP A 42 23.08 5.98 7.18
C TRP A 42 21.85 5.08 7.08
N ALA A 43 21.86 3.86 7.65
CA ALA A 43 20.76 2.91 7.53
C ALA A 43 19.40 3.50 7.93
N ASP A 44 19.34 4.21 9.07
CA ASP A 44 18.11 4.84 9.56
C ASP A 44 17.65 6.02 8.69
N ALA A 45 18.60 6.81 8.16
CA ALA A 45 18.29 7.91 7.26
C ALA A 45 17.75 7.39 5.92
N LEU A 46 18.34 6.33 5.37
CA LEU A 46 17.87 5.66 4.15
C LEU A 46 16.48 5.05 4.36
N TRP A 47 16.23 4.44 5.50
CA TRP A 47 14.92 3.96 5.87
C TRP A 47 13.89 5.10 5.93
N SER A 48 14.21 6.20 6.59
CA SER A 48 13.35 7.37 6.69
C SER A 48 12.99 7.95 5.31
N LEU A 49 13.95 8.01 4.39
CA LEU A 49 13.70 8.41 3.00
C LEU A 49 12.81 7.41 2.26
N ALA A 50 13.05 6.11 2.45
CA ALA A 50 12.23 5.07 1.83
C ALA A 50 10.76 5.14 2.25
N VAL A 51 10.48 5.58 3.48
CA VAL A 51 9.12 5.82 3.98
C VAL A 51 8.55 7.15 3.48
N ALA A 52 9.33 8.23 3.51
CA ALA A 52 8.86 9.57 3.20
C ALA A 52 8.53 9.77 1.72
N ILE A 53 9.36 9.25 0.82
CA ILE A 53 9.19 9.44 -0.63
C ILE A 53 7.84 8.91 -1.13
N PRO A 54 7.44 7.64 -0.87
CA PRO A 54 6.15 7.14 -1.34
C PRO A 54 4.96 7.85 -0.68
N LEU A 55 5.11 8.34 0.55
CA LEU A 55 4.06 9.10 1.23
C LEU A 55 3.78 10.43 0.52
N ILE A 56 4.84 11.16 0.18
CA ILE A 56 4.74 12.42 -0.57
C ILE A 56 4.19 12.15 -1.97
N ALA A 57 4.72 11.13 -2.67
CA ALA A 57 4.27 10.75 -4.00
C ALA A 57 2.78 10.37 -4.01
N ALA A 58 2.33 9.56 -3.04
CA ALA A 58 0.93 9.20 -2.90
C ALA A 58 0.04 10.40 -2.63
N GLY A 59 0.47 11.34 -1.77
CA GLY A 59 -0.25 12.58 -1.51
C GLY A 59 -0.46 13.41 -2.77
N LEU A 60 0.56 13.54 -3.61
CA LEU A 60 0.50 14.27 -4.87
C LEU A 60 -0.32 13.55 -5.95
N LEU A 61 -0.24 12.21 -6.01
CA LEU A 61 -0.91 11.41 -7.04
C LEU A 61 -2.38 11.10 -6.71
N SER A 62 -2.75 11.10 -5.43
CA SER A 62 -4.12 10.72 -4.99
C SER A 62 -5.23 11.56 -5.63
N PRO A 63 -5.13 12.92 -5.78
CA PRO A 63 -6.17 13.72 -6.42
C PRO A 63 -6.33 13.37 -7.90
N TRP A 64 -5.23 13.10 -8.61
CA TRP A 64 -5.23 12.74 -10.03
C TRP A 64 -5.84 11.36 -10.26
N LEU A 65 -5.47 10.40 -9.42
CA LEU A 65 -6.03 9.04 -9.46
C LEU A 65 -7.53 9.04 -9.14
N GLY A 66 -7.96 9.85 -8.17
CA GLY A 66 -9.37 10.05 -7.87
C GLY A 66 -10.14 10.58 -9.07
N ALA A 67 -9.63 11.64 -9.72
CA ALA A 67 -10.26 12.23 -10.90
C ALA A 67 -10.34 11.26 -12.10
N ILE A 68 -9.31 10.44 -12.31
CA ILE A 68 -9.32 9.41 -13.36
C ILE A 68 -10.30 8.28 -13.01
N ALA A 69 -10.33 7.86 -11.76
CA ALA A 69 -11.21 6.80 -11.28
C ALA A 69 -12.70 7.20 -11.39
N ASP A 70 -13.04 8.47 -11.16
CA ASP A 70 -14.42 8.97 -11.24
C ASP A 70 -14.93 9.11 -12.68
N ARG A 71 -14.03 9.38 -13.62
CA ARG A 71 -14.39 9.55 -15.06
C ARG A 71 -14.52 8.26 -15.84
N SER A 72 -14.00 7.15 -15.34
CA SER A 72 -13.93 5.90 -16.11
C SER A 72 -14.33 4.69 -15.28
N ALA A 73 -14.95 3.70 -15.93
CA ALA A 73 -15.16 2.36 -15.37
C ALA A 73 -13.82 1.63 -15.03
N GLN A 74 -12.71 2.36 -14.97
CA GLN A 74 -11.35 1.83 -14.76
C GLN A 74 -10.97 1.76 -13.27
N ARG A 75 -11.79 2.28 -12.37
CA ARG A 75 -11.53 2.27 -10.92
C ARG A 75 -11.12 0.87 -10.40
N ARG A 76 -11.84 -0.17 -10.83
CA ARG A 76 -11.50 -1.56 -10.46
C ARG A 76 -10.14 -2.00 -10.99
N ARG A 77 -9.80 -1.58 -12.22
CA ARG A 77 -8.50 -1.92 -12.83
C ARG A 77 -7.36 -1.21 -12.11
N LEU A 78 -7.54 0.07 -11.75
CA LEU A 78 -6.57 0.84 -10.97
C LEU A 78 -6.36 0.24 -9.59
N LEU A 79 -7.44 -0.12 -8.88
CA LEU A 79 -7.34 -0.79 -7.58
C LEU A 79 -6.59 -2.12 -7.68
N LEU A 80 -6.89 -2.93 -8.69
CA LEU A 80 -6.19 -4.21 -8.92
C LEU A 80 -4.71 -3.97 -9.25
N ALA A 81 -4.39 -3.00 -10.10
CA ALA A 81 -3.01 -2.69 -10.48
C ALA A 81 -2.18 -2.22 -9.28
N THR A 82 -2.70 -1.30 -8.47
CA THR A 82 -2.01 -0.80 -7.26
C THR A 82 -1.85 -1.89 -6.19
N THR A 83 -2.86 -2.73 -6.02
CA THR A 83 -2.80 -3.88 -5.10
C THR A 83 -1.77 -4.92 -5.58
N LEU A 84 -1.76 -5.26 -6.87
CA LEU A 84 -0.78 -6.18 -7.43
C LEU A 84 0.65 -5.63 -7.34
N LEU A 85 0.84 -4.34 -7.59
CA LEU A 85 2.13 -3.69 -7.38
C LEU A 85 2.63 -3.87 -5.95
N CYS A 86 1.76 -3.63 -4.96
CA CYS A 86 2.09 -3.83 -3.55
C CYS A 86 2.46 -5.29 -3.26
N VAL A 87 1.65 -6.25 -3.70
CA VAL A 87 1.87 -7.69 -3.44
C VAL A 87 3.15 -8.19 -4.09
N ILE A 88 3.38 -7.87 -5.36
CA ILE A 88 4.58 -8.32 -6.10
C ILE A 88 5.85 -7.72 -5.47
N ALA A 89 5.85 -6.41 -5.21
CA ALA A 89 7.00 -5.75 -4.59
C ALA A 89 7.28 -6.32 -3.19
N SER A 90 6.23 -6.57 -2.39
CA SER A 90 6.38 -7.19 -1.06
C SER A 90 6.92 -8.63 -1.13
N ALA A 91 6.47 -9.42 -2.11
CA ALA A 91 6.98 -10.78 -2.30
C ALA A 91 8.47 -10.77 -2.69
N LEU A 92 8.88 -9.83 -3.53
CA LEU A 92 10.27 -9.68 -3.95
C LEU A 92 11.19 -9.20 -2.81
N MET A 93 10.66 -8.49 -1.80
CA MET A 93 11.46 -8.14 -0.61
C MET A 93 12.02 -9.37 0.12
N GLY A 94 11.34 -10.52 0.03
CA GLY A 94 11.82 -11.78 0.63
C GLY A 94 13.08 -12.36 -0.03
N SER A 95 13.46 -11.87 -1.21
CA SER A 95 14.68 -12.29 -1.92
C SER A 95 15.89 -11.41 -1.66
N LEU A 96 15.75 -10.35 -0.84
CA LEU A 96 16.83 -9.40 -0.56
C LEU A 96 17.90 -10.04 0.32
N GLY A 97 19.17 -9.82 -0.09
CA GLY A 97 20.36 -10.19 0.66
C GLY A 97 20.96 -9.02 1.44
N GLN A 98 22.03 -9.34 2.16
CA GLN A 98 22.82 -8.35 2.86
C GLN A 98 23.56 -7.45 1.85
N GLY A 99 23.41 -6.14 1.98
CA GLY A 99 24.00 -5.16 1.05
C GLY A 99 23.09 -4.71 -0.10
N ASP A 100 21.94 -5.32 -0.29
CA ASP A 100 20.96 -4.96 -1.34
C ASP A 100 20.14 -3.71 -0.98
N ILE A 101 20.82 -2.66 -0.51
CA ILE A 101 20.19 -1.45 0.05
C ILE A 101 19.30 -0.77 -1.00
N ALA A 102 19.83 -0.56 -2.21
CA ALA A 102 19.10 0.13 -3.27
C ALA A 102 17.86 -0.67 -3.72
N ALA A 103 18.00 -1.98 -3.86
CA ALA A 103 16.88 -2.87 -4.20
C ALA A 103 15.83 -2.91 -3.09
N GLY A 104 16.26 -2.98 -1.83
CA GLY A 104 15.39 -2.96 -0.67
C GLY A 104 14.58 -1.67 -0.55
N MET A 105 15.23 -0.53 -0.72
CA MET A 105 14.56 0.78 -0.76
C MET A 105 13.55 0.86 -1.89
N LEU A 106 13.95 0.49 -3.11
CA LEU A 106 13.09 0.56 -4.30
C LEU A 106 11.86 -0.32 -4.16
N LEU A 107 12.03 -1.58 -3.75
CA LEU A 107 10.93 -2.53 -3.57
C LEU A 107 9.97 -2.06 -2.48
N PHE A 108 10.51 -1.57 -1.36
CA PHE A 108 9.66 -1.01 -0.31
C PHE A 108 8.89 0.23 -0.78
N MET A 109 9.55 1.18 -1.47
CA MET A 109 8.89 2.37 -2.00
C MET A 109 7.75 2.01 -2.96
N LEU A 110 7.95 1.03 -3.84
CA LEU A 110 6.92 0.57 -4.78
C LEU A 110 5.76 -0.12 -4.05
N ALA A 111 6.05 -0.98 -3.08
CA ALA A 111 5.03 -1.64 -2.28
C ALA A 111 4.21 -0.63 -1.48
N GLN A 112 4.88 0.30 -0.82
CA GLN A 112 4.25 1.35 -0.01
C GLN A 112 3.42 2.31 -0.87
N LEU A 113 3.92 2.71 -2.03
CA LEU A 113 3.17 3.53 -2.97
C LEU A 113 1.91 2.81 -3.45
N GLY A 114 2.03 1.55 -3.87
CA GLY A 114 0.90 0.71 -4.26
C GLY A 114 -0.15 0.59 -3.16
N PHE A 115 0.27 0.39 -1.92
CA PHE A 115 -0.59 0.31 -0.74
C PHE A 115 -1.34 1.62 -0.49
N LEU A 116 -0.65 2.76 -0.49
CA LEU A 116 -1.25 4.07 -0.23
C LEU A 116 -2.25 4.46 -1.32
N LEU A 117 -1.92 4.21 -2.59
CA LEU A 117 -2.81 4.51 -3.71
C LEU A 117 -4.02 3.57 -3.74
N ALA A 118 -3.85 2.29 -3.43
CA ALA A 118 -4.96 1.35 -3.27
C ALA A 118 -5.91 1.79 -2.16
N GLY A 119 -5.39 2.25 -1.01
CA GLY A 119 -6.16 2.79 0.09
C GLY A 119 -6.96 4.05 -0.29
N ALA A 120 -6.35 4.98 -1.03
CA ALA A 120 -7.03 6.18 -1.52
C ALA A 120 -8.19 5.84 -2.47
N LEU A 121 -7.97 4.91 -3.40
CA LEU A 121 -9.00 4.41 -4.31
C LEU A 121 -10.12 3.67 -3.57
N TYR A 122 -9.77 2.85 -2.57
CA TYR A 122 -10.72 2.11 -1.76
C TYR A 122 -11.62 3.03 -0.95
N ASN A 123 -11.07 4.02 -0.28
CA ASN A 123 -11.83 4.98 0.52
C ASN A 123 -12.82 5.79 -0.33
N SER A 124 -12.54 5.99 -1.60
CA SER A 124 -13.46 6.66 -2.53
C SER A 124 -14.69 5.82 -2.89
N TYR A 125 -14.75 4.53 -2.54
CA TYR A 125 -15.95 3.69 -2.66
C TYR A 125 -16.95 3.84 -1.49
N LEU A 126 -16.47 4.25 -0.30
CA LEU A 126 -17.30 4.33 0.91
C LEU A 126 -18.55 5.23 0.77
N PRO A 127 -18.50 6.42 0.14
CA PRO A 127 -19.68 7.28 0.01
C PRO A 127 -20.78 6.68 -0.88
N GLN A 128 -20.44 5.75 -1.77
CA GLN A 128 -21.42 5.10 -2.66
C GLN A 128 -22.18 3.96 -1.98
N ILE A 129 -21.63 3.39 -0.92
CA ILE A 129 -22.22 2.28 -0.15
C ILE A 129 -23.10 2.81 0.99
N SER A 130 -22.79 3.99 1.53
CA SER A 130 -23.51 4.64 2.61
C SER A 130 -24.50 5.69 2.10
N ARG A 131 -25.37 5.33 1.12
CA ARG A 131 -26.54 6.17 0.82
C ARG A 131 -27.53 6.12 1.99
N PRO A 132 -28.03 7.31 2.44
CA PRO A 132 -28.91 7.39 3.62
C PRO A 132 -30.26 6.67 3.50
N GLU A 133 -30.62 6.19 2.32
CA GLU A 133 -31.88 5.48 2.07
C GLU A 133 -31.96 4.08 2.69
N ASN A 134 -30.87 3.52 3.20
CA ASN A 134 -30.84 2.20 3.85
C ASN A 134 -30.64 2.25 5.37
N SER A 135 -30.56 3.45 5.98
CA SER A 135 -30.38 3.62 7.43
C SER A 135 -31.69 3.78 8.21
N ALA A 136 -32.84 3.74 7.53
CA ALA A 136 -34.16 3.86 8.12
C ALA A 136 -35.04 2.66 7.73
N ARG A 137 -34.70 1.47 8.26
CA ARG A 137 -35.63 0.36 8.49
C ARG A 137 -35.04 -0.60 9.51
#